data_05b9452150899d30fc3783b7cd1f3643
#
_entry.id   05b9452150899d30fc3783b7cd1f3643
#
_cell.length_a   1.000
_cell.length_b   1.000
_cell.length_c   1.000
_cell.angle_alpha   90.00
_cell.angle_beta   90.00
_cell.angle_gamma   90.00
#
_symmetry.space_group_name_H-M   'P 1'
#
loop_
_entity.id
_entity.type
_entity.pdbx_description
1 polymer ?
#
loop_
_entity_poly.entity_id
_entity_poly.type
_entity_poly.pdbx_seq_one_letter_code
_entity_poly.pdbx_strand_id
1 'polypeptide(L)'
;MRQFFFNIIFLTASTLCFSQETSVQKREFRGVWVATLNAIDWPYSEKDSADQQKEDFISLLDFHQKRGINAVIVQVRSSADVIYPSNIEPWSSSLSGKMGEAPKPFYDPLAFMISETHKRGMEFHAWVNPFRAVTNIQSVKVSSDHVYKRHPEWILKYHNLAILNPGIPEARKYIESVIEEIISNYDIDALHFDDYFYPYPDHGEIKADRATYRKYRVGNESIRDWRRANVNTFIEDIHALIIEKRPSLKFGVSPYGVWRNERDDQNGSPTRSGYTSYDHLYADVRLWLQNGWIDYVAPQAYQSTKHRNIPFKELITWWSNNSFGRHLYAGHATYRVQTSLEKGWRDNAEMPSQLYHTRSSENIHGSVFYNSTSLLYNQGGMADSLKNIYNVPALLPLMPWIDGTNPNPPEKPSIAVGETGIELKWQNALVAEDGDLATSYVIYSTTGGKLPNIDDPREILCIVPGNASSYIDERSLDLEKYTYLISALDRIHNESEAVLPVYPKEQNVILPAPFNEEMIVELNDAILKTTWEVVDRVVDNQGITMIKEVN
;
A
#
# COMPACT_ATOMS: atom_id res chain seq x y z
N MET A 1 -8.13 15.77 79.15
CA MET A 1 -8.25 16.36 77.81
C MET A 1 -6.98 16.05 77.03
N ARG A 2 -7.00 15.04 76.14
CA ARG A 2 -5.92 14.70 75.21
C ARG A 2 -6.46 14.94 73.79
N GLN A 3 -5.92 15.95 73.10
CA GLN A 3 -6.19 16.22 71.71
C GLN A 3 -5.37 15.27 70.84
N PHE A 4 -6.06 14.47 69.98
CA PHE A 4 -5.42 13.70 68.93
C PHE A 4 -5.39 14.54 67.65
N PHE A 5 -4.19 14.86 67.16
CA PHE A 5 -3.97 15.41 65.82
C PHE A 5 -3.92 14.25 64.81
N PHE A 6 -4.87 14.25 63.88
CA PHE A 6 -4.85 13.38 62.70
C PHE A 6 -4.09 14.11 61.59
N ASN A 7 -2.90 13.62 61.25
CA ASN A 7 -2.21 14.04 60.05
C ASN A 7 -2.74 13.24 58.86
N ILE A 8 -3.49 13.90 57.98
CA ILE A 8 -3.88 13.35 56.68
C ILE A 8 -2.74 13.60 55.71
N ILE A 9 -1.99 12.55 55.36
CA ILE A 9 -1.01 12.57 54.26
C ILE A 9 -1.79 12.42 52.95
N PHE A 10 -1.88 13.51 52.18
CA PHE A 10 -2.34 13.43 50.78
C PHE A 10 -1.20 12.82 49.96
N LEU A 11 -1.35 11.53 49.58
CA LEU A 11 -0.55 10.94 48.51
C LEU A 11 -1.15 11.44 47.18
N THR A 12 -0.51 12.44 46.57
CA THR A 12 -0.75 12.76 45.16
C THR A 12 -0.13 11.66 44.30
N ALA A 13 -0.94 10.75 43.86
CA ALA A 13 -0.56 9.83 42.79
C ALA A 13 -0.44 10.64 41.49
N SER A 14 0.76 11.10 41.15
CA SER A 14 1.08 11.58 39.83
C SER A 14 1.01 10.36 38.87
N THR A 15 -0.10 10.25 38.16
CA THR A 15 -0.22 9.40 36.97
C THR A 15 0.78 9.95 35.94
N LEU A 16 1.97 9.33 35.88
CA LEU A 16 2.86 9.46 34.74
C LEU A 16 2.14 8.84 33.53
N CYS A 17 1.45 9.67 32.75
CA CYS A 17 1.10 9.35 31.39
C CYS A 17 2.43 9.19 30.63
N PHE A 18 2.92 7.96 30.52
CA PHE A 18 3.89 7.64 29.49
C PHE A 18 3.16 7.82 28.14
N SER A 19 3.32 8.97 27.52
CA SER A 19 3.16 9.12 26.09
C SER A 19 4.26 8.23 25.48
N GLN A 20 3.91 6.99 25.14
CA GLN A 20 4.77 6.19 24.27
C GLN A 20 4.78 6.92 22.93
N GLU A 21 5.84 7.68 22.65
CA GLU A 21 6.11 8.17 21.29
C GLU A 21 6.19 6.95 20.38
N THR A 22 5.21 6.80 19.51
CA THR A 22 5.30 5.85 18.42
C THR A 22 6.50 6.25 17.58
N SER A 23 7.45 5.35 17.37
CA SER A 23 8.60 5.62 16.50
C SER A 23 8.08 6.10 15.15
N VAL A 24 8.48 7.31 14.76
CA VAL A 24 8.12 7.85 13.45
C VAL A 24 8.97 7.11 12.42
N GLN A 25 8.33 6.48 11.42
CA GLN A 25 9.03 5.69 10.41
C GLN A 25 9.16 6.50 9.13
N LYS A 26 10.38 6.59 8.56
CA LYS A 26 10.59 7.22 7.25
C LYS A 26 9.83 6.48 6.16
N ARG A 27 9.73 5.14 6.24
CA ARG A 27 9.08 4.28 5.27
C ARG A 27 8.00 3.44 5.92
N GLU A 28 6.77 3.58 5.44
CA GLU A 28 5.61 2.86 5.96
C GLU A 28 4.51 2.80 4.89
N PHE A 29 4.02 1.61 4.57
CA PHE A 29 2.84 1.45 3.74
C PHE A 29 1.57 1.78 4.54
N ARG A 30 0.76 2.70 4.04
CA ARG A 30 -0.47 3.18 4.67
C ARG A 30 -1.61 3.09 3.65
N GLY A 31 -2.17 1.90 3.53
CA GLY A 31 -3.16 1.59 2.51
C GLY A 31 -4.60 1.62 2.99
N VAL A 32 -5.53 1.81 2.05
CA VAL A 32 -6.97 1.65 2.28
C VAL A 32 -7.60 0.85 1.15
N TRP A 33 -8.47 -0.12 1.49
CA TRP A 33 -9.29 -0.81 0.50
C TRP A 33 -10.51 0.01 0.12
N VAL A 34 -10.79 0.05 -1.19
CA VAL A 34 -11.96 0.69 -1.80
C VAL A 34 -12.72 -0.37 -2.60
N ALA A 35 -13.79 -0.89 -2.03
CA ALA A 35 -14.61 -1.93 -2.63
C ALA A 35 -15.69 -1.32 -3.55
N THR A 36 -15.75 -1.81 -4.79
CA THR A 36 -16.76 -1.40 -5.78
C THR A 36 -17.96 -2.34 -5.82
N LEU A 37 -17.80 -3.58 -5.35
CA LEU A 37 -18.87 -4.56 -5.26
C LEU A 37 -20.04 -4.00 -4.45
N ASN A 38 -21.24 -4.04 -5.03
CA ASN A 38 -22.47 -3.53 -4.42
C ASN A 38 -22.37 -2.07 -3.93
N ALA A 39 -21.51 -1.26 -4.55
CA ALA A 39 -21.30 0.14 -4.19
C ALA A 39 -20.97 0.32 -2.68
N ILE A 40 -20.09 -0.54 -2.13
CA ILE A 40 -19.72 -0.51 -0.70
C ILE A 40 -18.96 0.79 -0.38
N ASP A 41 -17.94 1.11 -1.18
CA ASP A 41 -17.08 2.28 -0.96
C ASP A 41 -17.18 3.28 -2.12
N TRP A 42 -17.26 2.79 -3.36
CA TRP A 42 -17.36 3.60 -4.56
C TRP A 42 -17.92 2.76 -5.74
N PRO A 43 -18.78 3.35 -6.64
CA PRO A 43 -19.47 4.64 -6.46
C PRO A 43 -20.44 4.57 -5.28
N TYR A 44 -20.89 5.71 -4.75
CA TYR A 44 -21.83 5.69 -3.61
C TYR A 44 -23.23 5.24 -4.02
N SER A 45 -23.55 5.35 -5.32
CA SER A 45 -24.78 4.84 -5.89
C SER A 45 -24.58 4.40 -7.35
N GLU A 46 -25.21 3.31 -7.74
CA GLU A 46 -25.32 2.87 -9.13
C GLU A 46 -26.05 3.86 -10.06
N LYS A 47 -26.64 4.93 -9.49
CA LYS A 47 -27.37 5.99 -10.20
C LYS A 47 -26.54 7.25 -10.38
N ASP A 48 -25.35 7.31 -9.81
CA ASP A 48 -24.49 8.48 -9.89
C ASP A 48 -24.06 8.73 -11.34
N SER A 49 -24.11 10.00 -11.75
CA SER A 49 -23.57 10.40 -13.04
C SER A 49 -22.05 10.22 -13.09
N ALA A 50 -21.47 10.16 -14.29
CA ALA A 50 -20.02 10.07 -14.44
C ALA A 50 -19.26 11.22 -13.73
N ASP A 51 -19.84 12.42 -13.72
CA ASP A 51 -19.21 13.56 -13.04
C ASP A 51 -19.30 13.41 -11.51
N GLN A 52 -20.44 12.94 -10.98
CA GLN A 52 -20.56 12.63 -9.56
C GLN A 52 -19.59 11.53 -9.12
N GLN A 53 -19.47 10.45 -9.90
CA GLN A 53 -18.50 9.38 -9.63
C GLN A 53 -17.06 9.89 -9.54
N LYS A 54 -16.68 10.83 -10.42
CA LYS A 54 -15.35 11.47 -10.41
C LYS A 54 -15.15 12.36 -9.18
N GLU A 55 -16.11 13.22 -8.87
CA GLU A 55 -16.07 14.12 -7.70
C GLU A 55 -15.99 13.32 -6.39
N ASP A 56 -16.75 12.25 -6.28
CA ASP A 56 -16.73 11.35 -5.12
C ASP A 56 -15.39 10.69 -4.94
N PHE A 57 -14.77 10.19 -6.03
CA PHE A 57 -13.45 9.56 -5.95
C PHE A 57 -12.34 10.58 -5.60
N ILE A 58 -12.39 11.79 -6.16
CA ILE A 58 -11.49 12.89 -5.79
C ILE A 58 -11.61 13.20 -4.30
N SER A 59 -12.85 13.34 -3.81
CA SER A 59 -13.12 13.65 -2.40
C SER A 59 -12.63 12.54 -1.47
N LEU A 60 -12.78 11.28 -1.88
CA LEU A 60 -12.27 10.10 -1.18
C LEU A 60 -10.74 10.14 -1.08
N LEU A 61 -10.04 10.40 -2.18
CA LEU A 61 -8.58 10.50 -2.19
C LEU A 61 -8.07 11.65 -1.31
N ASP A 62 -8.68 12.85 -1.42
CA ASP A 62 -8.34 14.02 -0.60
C ASP A 62 -8.53 13.76 0.89
N PHE A 63 -9.59 13.05 1.24
CA PHE A 63 -9.85 12.65 2.62
C PHE A 63 -8.76 11.75 3.16
N HIS A 64 -8.34 10.74 2.39
CA HIS A 64 -7.33 9.77 2.79
C HIS A 64 -5.93 10.37 2.81
N GLN A 65 -5.55 11.16 1.80
CA GLN A 65 -4.25 11.85 1.74
C GLN A 65 -4.05 12.75 2.97
N LYS A 66 -5.07 13.54 3.35
CA LYS A 66 -5.05 14.40 4.55
C LYS A 66 -4.88 13.62 5.87
N ARG A 67 -4.98 12.30 5.85
CA ARG A 67 -4.76 11.39 6.99
C ARG A 67 -3.51 10.56 6.86
N GLY A 68 -2.64 10.93 5.94
CA GLY A 68 -1.34 10.30 5.74
C GLY A 68 -1.38 8.94 5.04
N ILE A 69 -2.52 8.57 4.41
CA ILE A 69 -2.61 7.40 3.54
C ILE A 69 -1.80 7.67 2.27
N ASN A 70 -1.01 6.68 1.83
CA ASN A 70 -0.14 6.77 0.67
C ASN A 70 -0.38 5.69 -0.40
N ALA A 71 -1.40 4.85 -0.22
CA ALA A 71 -1.83 3.87 -1.22
C ALA A 71 -3.33 3.59 -1.14
N VAL A 72 -3.97 3.38 -2.30
CA VAL A 72 -5.36 2.90 -2.39
C VAL A 72 -5.40 1.56 -3.12
N ILE A 73 -6.14 0.59 -2.57
CA ILE A 73 -6.35 -0.73 -3.14
C ILE A 73 -7.79 -0.79 -3.64
N VAL A 74 -8.00 -0.53 -4.93
CA VAL A 74 -9.33 -0.33 -5.53
C VAL A 74 -9.77 -1.59 -6.25
N GLN A 75 -10.98 -2.06 -5.95
CA GLN A 75 -11.57 -3.24 -6.59
C GLN A 75 -11.98 -2.94 -8.02
N VAL A 76 -11.13 -3.30 -8.99
CA VAL A 76 -11.35 -3.04 -10.43
C VAL A 76 -12.10 -4.16 -11.13
N ARG A 77 -12.09 -5.38 -10.54
CA ARG A 77 -12.79 -6.57 -11.02
C ARG A 77 -13.40 -7.33 -9.84
N SER A 78 -14.70 -7.29 -9.72
CA SER A 78 -15.41 -7.82 -8.55
C SER A 78 -16.00 -9.21 -8.74
N SER A 79 -16.65 -9.49 -9.87
CA SER A 79 -17.40 -10.71 -10.14
C SER A 79 -17.43 -11.05 -11.64
N ALA A 80 -16.24 -11.17 -12.26
CA ALA A 80 -16.05 -11.31 -13.71
C ALA A 80 -16.75 -10.17 -14.49
N ASP A 81 -16.70 -9.00 -13.91
CA ASP A 81 -17.15 -7.71 -14.42
C ASP A 81 -16.12 -6.63 -14.03
N VAL A 82 -15.98 -5.60 -14.80
CA VAL A 82 -14.90 -4.63 -14.67
C VAL A 82 -15.40 -3.19 -14.67
N ILE A 83 -14.59 -2.28 -14.13
CA ILE A 83 -14.87 -0.84 -14.10
C ILE A 83 -14.08 -0.04 -15.14
N TYR A 84 -13.66 -0.68 -16.21
CA TYR A 84 -12.88 -0.08 -17.30
C TYR A 84 -13.34 -0.63 -18.68
N PRO A 85 -13.03 0.04 -19.79
CA PRO A 85 -13.30 -0.51 -21.13
C PRO A 85 -12.50 -1.80 -21.36
N SER A 86 -13.20 -2.94 -21.36
CA SER A 86 -12.61 -4.26 -21.59
C SER A 86 -13.16 -4.88 -22.86
N ASN A 87 -12.32 -5.62 -23.58
CA ASN A 87 -12.73 -6.46 -24.70
C ASN A 87 -13.10 -7.88 -24.25
N ILE A 88 -12.89 -8.23 -22.99
CA ILE A 88 -13.01 -9.59 -22.44
C ILE A 88 -14.22 -9.71 -21.52
N GLU A 89 -14.39 -8.77 -20.59
CA GLU A 89 -15.44 -8.81 -19.56
C GLU A 89 -16.40 -7.62 -19.65
N PRO A 90 -17.65 -7.79 -19.22
CA PRO A 90 -18.65 -6.74 -19.28
C PRO A 90 -18.40 -5.66 -18.22
N TRP A 91 -18.92 -4.45 -18.47
CA TRP A 91 -18.99 -3.39 -17.49
C TRP A 91 -19.75 -3.81 -16.22
N SER A 92 -19.21 -3.45 -15.07
CA SER A 92 -19.86 -3.71 -13.79
C SER A 92 -21.16 -2.91 -13.64
N SER A 93 -22.18 -3.57 -13.07
CA SER A 93 -23.46 -2.92 -12.77
C SER A 93 -23.33 -1.83 -11.70
N SER A 94 -22.28 -1.81 -10.91
CA SER A 94 -22.06 -0.76 -9.89
C SER A 94 -21.93 0.64 -10.49
N LEU A 95 -21.50 0.77 -11.77
CA LEU A 95 -21.32 2.06 -12.44
C LEU A 95 -22.60 2.65 -13.05
N SER A 96 -23.57 1.82 -13.40
CA SER A 96 -24.73 2.23 -14.21
C SER A 96 -26.06 1.59 -13.80
N GLY A 97 -26.02 0.71 -12.77
CA GLY A 97 -27.18 -0.10 -12.37
C GLY A 97 -27.43 -1.30 -13.27
N LYS A 98 -26.69 -1.45 -14.39
CA LYS A 98 -26.89 -2.55 -15.33
C LYS A 98 -25.57 -3.07 -15.89
N MET A 99 -25.30 -4.36 -15.68
CA MET A 99 -24.12 -5.01 -16.18
C MET A 99 -24.05 -4.95 -17.71
N GLY A 100 -22.86 -4.63 -18.24
CA GLY A 100 -22.60 -4.46 -19.67
C GLY A 100 -22.87 -3.04 -20.20
N GLU A 101 -23.36 -2.11 -19.37
CA GLU A 101 -23.52 -0.71 -19.74
C GLU A 101 -22.41 0.16 -19.14
N ALA A 102 -21.71 0.91 -20.01
CA ALA A 102 -20.72 1.89 -19.62
C ALA A 102 -21.34 3.06 -18.83
N PRO A 103 -20.55 3.80 -18.02
CA PRO A 103 -21.02 5.02 -17.36
C PRO A 103 -21.43 6.10 -18.38
N LYS A 104 -22.34 6.99 -17.97
CA LYS A 104 -22.88 8.06 -18.83
C LYS A 104 -22.76 9.44 -18.16
N PRO A 105 -22.14 10.45 -18.85
CA PRO A 105 -21.39 10.34 -20.10
C PRO A 105 -20.23 9.34 -20.01
N PHE A 106 -19.80 8.79 -21.15
CA PHE A 106 -18.70 7.81 -21.17
C PHE A 106 -17.40 8.42 -20.66
N TYR A 107 -16.70 7.67 -19.80
CA TYR A 107 -15.31 7.88 -19.42
C TYR A 107 -14.68 6.53 -19.05
N ASP A 108 -13.38 6.49 -18.91
CA ASP A 108 -12.65 5.36 -18.36
C ASP A 108 -12.39 5.57 -16.86
N PRO A 109 -13.16 4.91 -15.96
CA PRO A 109 -12.99 5.07 -14.52
C PRO A 109 -11.60 4.66 -14.03
N LEU A 110 -11.03 3.57 -14.55
CA LEU A 110 -9.73 3.08 -14.08
C LEU A 110 -8.60 4.03 -14.45
N ALA A 111 -8.55 4.50 -15.69
CA ALA A 111 -7.56 5.50 -16.11
C ALA A 111 -7.68 6.80 -15.30
N PHE A 112 -8.92 7.25 -15.05
CA PHE A 112 -9.18 8.43 -14.22
C PHE A 112 -8.70 8.25 -12.78
N MET A 113 -9.04 7.12 -12.15
CA MET A 113 -8.66 6.81 -10.76
C MET A 113 -7.14 6.76 -10.57
N ILE A 114 -6.43 6.09 -11.49
CA ILE A 114 -4.96 6.02 -11.47
C ILE A 114 -4.37 7.43 -11.55
N SER A 115 -4.80 8.22 -12.53
CA SER A 115 -4.32 9.60 -12.72
C SER A 115 -4.55 10.47 -11.48
N GLU A 116 -5.75 10.42 -10.87
CA GLU A 116 -6.05 11.21 -9.67
C GLU A 116 -5.28 10.74 -8.44
N THR A 117 -4.99 9.44 -8.34
CA THR A 117 -4.20 8.85 -7.26
C THR A 117 -2.73 9.30 -7.37
N HIS A 118 -2.13 9.17 -8.55
CA HIS A 118 -0.74 9.58 -8.80
C HIS A 118 -0.52 11.10 -8.65
N LYS A 119 -1.48 11.95 -9.03
CA LYS A 119 -1.42 13.40 -8.77
C LYS A 119 -1.24 13.74 -7.28
N ARG A 120 -1.65 12.85 -6.39
CA ARG A 120 -1.53 13.00 -4.93
C ARG A 120 -0.31 12.31 -4.33
N GLY A 121 0.59 11.78 -5.17
CA GLY A 121 1.76 11.01 -4.73
C GLY A 121 1.39 9.70 -4.00
N MET A 122 0.26 9.10 -4.35
CA MET A 122 -0.22 7.84 -3.78
C MET A 122 -0.12 6.71 -4.80
N GLU A 123 0.10 5.48 -4.34
CA GLU A 123 0.03 4.29 -5.20
C GLU A 123 -1.40 3.82 -5.43
N PHE A 124 -1.65 3.32 -6.66
CA PHE A 124 -2.89 2.67 -7.06
C PHE A 124 -2.67 1.16 -7.23
N HIS A 125 -3.25 0.36 -6.34
CA HIS A 125 -3.24 -1.09 -6.43
C HIS A 125 -4.56 -1.60 -7.02
N ALA A 126 -4.50 -2.30 -8.16
CA ALA A 126 -5.68 -2.86 -8.80
C ALA A 126 -6.10 -4.15 -8.10
N TRP A 127 -7.20 -4.10 -7.35
CA TRP A 127 -7.75 -5.27 -6.68
C TRP A 127 -8.68 -6.05 -7.61
N VAL A 128 -8.31 -7.30 -7.83
CA VAL A 128 -9.02 -8.27 -8.66
C VAL A 128 -9.49 -9.44 -7.78
N ASN A 129 -10.78 -9.79 -7.84
CA ASN A 129 -11.25 -11.10 -7.38
C ASN A 129 -11.07 -12.11 -8.51
N PRO A 130 -10.06 -12.99 -8.47
CA PRO A 130 -9.71 -13.76 -9.68
C PRO A 130 -10.77 -14.77 -10.08
N PHE A 131 -11.37 -15.50 -9.13
CA PHE A 131 -12.28 -16.60 -9.45
C PHE A 131 -13.76 -16.29 -9.30
N ARG A 132 -14.15 -15.25 -8.56
CA ARG A 132 -15.57 -14.91 -8.38
C ARG A 132 -16.23 -14.55 -9.71
N ALA A 133 -17.34 -15.22 -10.04
CA ALA A 133 -18.12 -14.94 -11.24
C ALA A 133 -19.51 -14.37 -10.89
N VAL A 134 -20.23 -14.94 -9.92
CA VAL A 134 -21.55 -14.44 -9.51
C VAL A 134 -21.69 -14.57 -7.99
N THR A 135 -22.02 -13.48 -7.32
CA THR A 135 -22.21 -13.45 -5.86
C THR A 135 -23.51 -14.13 -5.41
N ASN A 136 -24.56 -14.07 -6.22
CA ASN A 136 -25.83 -14.76 -5.96
C ASN A 136 -26.55 -15.10 -7.27
N ILE A 137 -26.51 -16.38 -7.66
CA ILE A 137 -27.10 -16.88 -8.91
C ILE A 137 -28.64 -16.76 -8.99
N GLN A 138 -29.31 -16.48 -7.85
CA GLN A 138 -30.75 -16.32 -7.81
C GLN A 138 -31.20 -14.88 -8.05
N SER A 139 -30.37 -13.89 -7.68
CA SER A 139 -30.74 -12.47 -7.73
C SER A 139 -29.95 -11.66 -8.75
N VAL A 140 -28.68 -12.01 -9.03
CA VAL A 140 -27.83 -11.23 -9.93
C VAL A 140 -28.19 -11.51 -11.39
N LYS A 141 -28.47 -10.46 -12.14
CA LYS A 141 -28.71 -10.51 -13.58
C LYS A 141 -27.40 -10.20 -14.31
N VAL A 142 -26.78 -11.23 -14.89
CA VAL A 142 -25.58 -11.06 -15.70
C VAL A 142 -25.94 -10.79 -17.17
N SER A 143 -25.10 -9.99 -17.86
CA SER A 143 -25.22 -9.71 -19.30
C SER A 143 -24.98 -10.98 -20.14
N SER A 144 -25.28 -10.94 -21.44
CA SER A 144 -25.11 -12.09 -22.34
C SER A 144 -23.65 -12.46 -22.57
N ASP A 145 -22.76 -11.50 -22.51
CA ASP A 145 -21.32 -11.59 -22.72
C ASP A 145 -20.53 -11.99 -21.47
N HIS A 146 -21.20 -12.07 -20.31
CA HIS A 146 -20.57 -12.50 -19.07
C HIS A 146 -20.15 -13.97 -19.13
N VAL A 147 -18.94 -14.31 -18.62
CA VAL A 147 -18.34 -15.65 -18.64
C VAL A 147 -19.26 -16.73 -18.06
N TYR A 148 -20.07 -16.43 -17.06
CA TYR A 148 -21.06 -17.34 -16.48
C TYR A 148 -22.06 -17.88 -17.54
N LYS A 149 -22.40 -17.08 -18.58
CA LYS A 149 -23.29 -17.48 -19.68
C LYS A 149 -22.52 -18.01 -20.86
N ARG A 150 -21.35 -17.43 -21.16
CA ARG A 150 -20.56 -17.84 -22.34
C ARG A 150 -19.88 -19.19 -22.15
N HIS A 151 -19.44 -19.48 -20.92
CA HIS A 151 -18.67 -20.67 -20.56
C HIS A 151 -19.22 -21.35 -19.30
N PRO A 152 -20.47 -21.85 -19.33
CA PRO A 152 -21.08 -22.51 -18.18
C PRO A 152 -20.31 -23.76 -17.74
N GLU A 153 -19.53 -24.38 -18.64
CA GLU A 153 -18.65 -25.53 -18.38
C GLU A 153 -17.45 -25.18 -17.48
N TRP A 154 -17.07 -23.92 -17.40
CA TRP A 154 -15.99 -23.44 -16.50
C TRP A 154 -16.47 -23.10 -15.10
N ILE A 155 -17.79 -23.13 -14.87
CA ILE A 155 -18.37 -22.61 -13.63
C ILE A 155 -18.50 -23.72 -12.58
N LEU A 156 -17.95 -23.43 -11.39
CA LEU A 156 -18.19 -24.17 -10.17
C LEU A 156 -19.27 -23.44 -9.37
N LYS A 157 -20.41 -24.12 -9.17
CA LYS A 157 -21.51 -23.61 -8.33
C LYS A 157 -21.40 -24.15 -6.92
N TYR A 158 -21.51 -23.26 -5.95
CA TYR A 158 -21.54 -23.63 -4.56
C TYR A 158 -22.64 -22.83 -3.84
N HIS A 159 -23.72 -23.51 -3.48
CA HIS A 159 -24.94 -22.88 -2.96
C HIS A 159 -25.44 -21.78 -3.93
N ASN A 160 -25.49 -20.52 -3.50
CA ASN A 160 -25.91 -19.39 -4.34
C ASN A 160 -24.72 -18.71 -5.06
N LEU A 161 -23.50 -19.10 -4.78
CA LEU A 161 -22.30 -18.53 -5.36
C LEU A 161 -21.88 -19.30 -6.62
N ALA A 162 -21.36 -18.60 -7.60
CA ALA A 162 -20.67 -19.20 -8.74
C ALA A 162 -19.28 -18.61 -8.89
N ILE A 163 -18.28 -19.49 -9.10
CA ILE A 163 -16.91 -19.09 -9.37
C ILE A 163 -16.43 -19.74 -10.67
N LEU A 164 -15.42 -19.16 -11.29
CA LEU A 164 -14.58 -19.85 -12.27
C LEU A 164 -13.84 -20.97 -11.55
N ASN A 165 -13.91 -22.18 -12.10
CA ASN A 165 -13.33 -23.36 -11.44
C ASN A 165 -11.80 -23.36 -11.57
N PRO A 166 -11.02 -23.20 -10.48
CA PRO A 166 -9.56 -23.17 -10.56
C PRO A 166 -8.95 -24.44 -11.15
N GLY A 167 -9.66 -25.57 -11.06
CA GLY A 167 -9.24 -26.85 -11.60
C GLY A 167 -9.38 -27.00 -13.12
N ILE A 168 -9.92 -26.00 -13.82
CA ILE A 168 -10.05 -25.99 -15.27
C ILE A 168 -8.97 -25.09 -15.87
N PRO A 169 -8.00 -25.64 -16.64
CA PRO A 169 -6.91 -24.85 -17.21
C PRO A 169 -7.39 -23.67 -18.07
N GLU A 170 -8.43 -23.90 -18.88
CA GLU A 170 -9.00 -22.88 -19.75
C GLU A 170 -9.61 -21.70 -18.96
N ALA A 171 -10.20 -21.98 -17.78
CA ALA A 171 -10.73 -20.96 -16.89
C ALA A 171 -9.59 -20.11 -16.26
N ARG A 172 -8.46 -20.74 -15.90
CA ARG A 172 -7.28 -19.99 -15.43
C ARG A 172 -6.70 -19.10 -16.53
N LYS A 173 -6.53 -19.65 -17.75
CA LYS A 173 -6.04 -18.87 -18.91
C LYS A 173 -6.94 -17.69 -19.27
N TYR A 174 -8.25 -17.84 -19.12
CA TYR A 174 -9.18 -16.72 -19.28
C TYR A 174 -8.91 -15.62 -18.25
N ILE A 175 -8.72 -15.97 -16.98
CA ILE A 175 -8.41 -14.97 -15.93
C ILE A 175 -7.06 -14.31 -16.19
N GLU A 176 -6.04 -15.09 -16.61
CA GLU A 176 -4.74 -14.56 -17.02
C GLU A 176 -4.87 -13.52 -18.13
N SER A 177 -5.73 -13.77 -19.16
CA SER A 177 -5.95 -12.80 -20.24
C SER A 177 -6.59 -11.50 -19.76
N VAL A 178 -7.49 -11.54 -18.77
CA VAL A 178 -8.06 -10.35 -18.14
C VAL A 178 -6.99 -9.56 -17.35
N ILE A 179 -6.12 -10.28 -16.64
CA ILE A 179 -5.01 -9.65 -15.91
C ILE A 179 -4.01 -9.03 -16.88
N GLU A 180 -3.67 -9.73 -17.98
CA GLU A 180 -2.81 -9.20 -19.04
C GLU A 180 -3.40 -7.92 -19.65
N GLU A 181 -4.72 -7.86 -19.88
CA GLU A 181 -5.39 -6.64 -20.34
C GLU A 181 -5.20 -5.48 -19.37
N ILE A 182 -5.35 -5.70 -18.05
CA ILE A 182 -5.14 -4.66 -17.02
C ILE A 182 -3.68 -4.18 -17.02
N ILE A 183 -2.73 -5.10 -16.85
CA ILE A 183 -1.32 -4.75 -16.65
C ILE A 183 -0.66 -4.15 -17.90
N SER A 184 -1.20 -4.45 -19.08
CA SER A 184 -0.70 -3.93 -20.36
C SER A 184 -1.26 -2.56 -20.72
N ASN A 185 -2.49 -2.23 -20.29
CA ASN A 185 -3.17 -1.00 -20.68
C ASN A 185 -3.19 0.09 -19.61
N TYR A 186 -2.92 -0.24 -18.35
CA TYR A 186 -3.06 0.69 -17.23
C TYR A 186 -1.78 0.80 -16.40
N ASP A 187 -1.46 2.02 -16.00
CA ASP A 187 -0.27 2.33 -15.20
C ASP A 187 -0.51 2.13 -13.70
N ILE A 188 -0.94 0.92 -13.32
CA ILE A 188 -1.11 0.52 -11.92
C ILE A 188 0.24 0.26 -11.25
N ASP A 189 0.35 0.47 -9.94
CA ASP A 189 1.57 0.24 -9.14
C ASP A 189 1.64 -1.18 -8.59
N ALA A 190 0.48 -1.82 -8.39
CA ALA A 190 0.40 -3.21 -7.98
C ALA A 190 -0.85 -3.90 -8.52
N LEU A 191 -0.72 -5.20 -8.77
CA LEU A 191 -1.84 -6.14 -8.84
C LEU A 191 -2.11 -6.69 -7.45
N HIS A 192 -3.38 -6.76 -7.02
CA HIS A 192 -3.76 -7.25 -5.71
C HIS A 192 -4.91 -8.26 -5.81
N PHE A 193 -4.73 -9.44 -5.18
CA PHE A 193 -5.81 -10.42 -5.02
C PHE A 193 -6.30 -10.47 -3.59
N ASP A 194 -7.57 -10.82 -3.40
CA ASP A 194 -8.15 -11.09 -2.09
C ASP A 194 -8.08 -12.59 -1.71
N ASP A 195 -8.98 -13.05 -0.86
CA ASP A 195 -8.98 -14.40 -0.29
C ASP A 195 -9.94 -15.40 -0.97
N TYR A 196 -10.71 -14.97 -1.98
CA TYR A 196 -11.75 -15.79 -2.59
C TYR A 196 -11.21 -16.70 -3.71
N PHE A 197 -10.21 -17.56 -3.41
CA PHE A 197 -9.71 -18.57 -4.35
C PHE A 197 -10.66 -19.74 -4.50
N TYR A 198 -11.29 -20.15 -3.40
CA TYR A 198 -12.43 -21.07 -3.33
C TYR A 198 -13.51 -20.49 -2.43
N PRO A 199 -14.78 -20.95 -2.55
CA PRO A 199 -15.83 -20.53 -1.63
C PRO A 199 -15.53 -20.92 -0.19
N TYR A 200 -15.90 -20.07 0.77
CA TYR A 200 -15.96 -20.47 2.17
C TYR A 200 -16.93 -21.64 2.36
N PRO A 201 -16.56 -22.70 3.09
CA PRO A 201 -17.38 -23.89 3.19
C PRO A 201 -18.53 -23.76 4.21
N ASP A 202 -19.20 -22.59 4.23
CA ASP A 202 -20.31 -22.27 5.15
C ASP A 202 -21.52 -23.18 4.98
N HIS A 203 -21.66 -23.81 3.81
CA HIS A 203 -22.72 -24.74 3.47
C HIS A 203 -22.22 -26.19 3.27
N GLY A 204 -21.08 -26.52 3.89
CA GLY A 204 -20.46 -27.85 3.87
C GLY A 204 -19.45 -28.05 2.73
N GLU A 205 -19.15 -29.32 2.45
CA GLU A 205 -18.08 -29.67 1.49
C GLU A 205 -18.43 -29.26 0.04
N ILE A 206 -17.44 -28.68 -0.66
CA ILE A 206 -17.50 -28.41 -2.10
C ILE A 206 -17.45 -29.75 -2.85
N LYS A 207 -18.51 -30.10 -3.58
CA LYS A 207 -18.64 -31.36 -4.33
C LYS A 207 -18.69 -31.15 -5.86
N ALA A 208 -18.94 -29.92 -6.29
CA ALA A 208 -19.21 -29.61 -7.69
C ALA A 208 -18.00 -29.79 -8.62
N ASP A 209 -16.78 -29.77 -8.09
CA ASP A 209 -15.54 -29.96 -8.85
C ASP A 209 -15.02 -31.41 -8.87
N ARG A 210 -15.74 -32.39 -8.30
CA ARG A 210 -15.30 -33.80 -8.28
C ARG A 210 -15.12 -34.42 -9.67
N ALA A 211 -15.94 -34.02 -10.65
CA ALA A 211 -15.80 -34.47 -12.03
C ALA A 211 -14.53 -33.86 -12.66
N THR A 212 -14.28 -32.56 -12.42
CA THR A 212 -13.06 -31.86 -12.86
C THR A 212 -11.82 -32.51 -12.26
N TYR A 213 -11.83 -32.79 -10.95
CA TYR A 213 -10.77 -33.50 -10.27
C TYR A 213 -10.44 -34.84 -10.92
N ARG A 214 -11.45 -35.69 -11.20
CA ARG A 214 -11.23 -36.99 -11.88
C ARG A 214 -10.60 -36.83 -13.26
N LYS A 215 -10.95 -35.76 -13.99
CA LYS A 215 -10.45 -35.49 -15.35
C LYS A 215 -9.00 -34.97 -15.35
N TYR A 216 -8.65 -34.08 -14.39
CA TYR A 216 -7.40 -33.31 -14.46
C TYR A 216 -6.39 -33.66 -13.37
N ARG A 217 -6.72 -34.52 -12.36
CA ARG A 217 -5.75 -34.92 -11.33
C ARG A 217 -4.55 -35.66 -11.95
N VAL A 218 -3.39 -35.45 -11.32
CA VAL A 218 -2.16 -36.17 -11.66
C VAL A 218 -1.87 -37.19 -10.57
N GLY A 219 -1.72 -38.47 -10.95
CA GLY A 219 -1.41 -39.54 -9.99
C GLY A 219 -2.50 -39.75 -8.92
N ASN A 220 -2.09 -39.97 -7.67
CA ASN A 220 -2.96 -40.30 -6.53
C ASN A 220 -3.13 -39.14 -5.54
N GLU A 221 -2.94 -37.90 -5.97
CA GLU A 221 -3.13 -36.74 -5.11
C GLU A 221 -4.56 -36.66 -4.56
N SER A 222 -4.71 -36.13 -3.34
CA SER A 222 -6.03 -35.89 -2.77
C SER A 222 -6.73 -34.72 -3.47
N ILE A 223 -8.07 -34.68 -3.43
CA ILE A 223 -8.81 -33.53 -3.99
C ILE A 223 -8.43 -32.19 -3.33
N ARG A 224 -8.02 -32.19 -2.06
CA ARG A 224 -7.57 -31.01 -1.36
C ARG A 224 -6.21 -30.53 -1.87
N ASP A 225 -5.28 -31.45 -2.10
CA ASP A 225 -3.95 -31.13 -2.62
C ASP A 225 -4.06 -30.67 -4.07
N TRP A 226 -4.90 -31.33 -4.87
CA TRP A 226 -5.20 -30.91 -6.24
C TRP A 226 -5.78 -29.49 -6.32
N ARG A 227 -6.71 -29.12 -5.42
CA ARG A 227 -7.23 -27.77 -5.36
C ARG A 227 -6.13 -26.74 -5.07
N ARG A 228 -5.28 -27.01 -4.07
CA ARG A 228 -4.12 -26.15 -3.76
C ARG A 228 -3.13 -26.05 -4.91
N ALA A 229 -2.82 -27.20 -5.53
CA ALA A 229 -1.93 -27.23 -6.69
C ALA A 229 -2.43 -26.32 -7.82
N ASN A 230 -3.73 -26.36 -8.13
CA ASN A 230 -4.32 -25.49 -9.17
C ASN A 230 -4.26 -24.00 -8.81
N VAL A 231 -4.49 -23.65 -7.54
CA VAL A 231 -4.36 -22.25 -7.10
C VAL A 231 -2.88 -21.82 -7.10
N ASN A 232 -1.96 -22.68 -6.64
CA ASN A 232 -0.53 -22.40 -6.67
C ASN A 232 -0.02 -22.18 -8.09
N THR A 233 -0.40 -23.07 -9.04
CA THR A 233 -0.07 -22.92 -10.46
C THR A 233 -0.58 -21.59 -11.01
N PHE A 234 -1.82 -21.21 -10.68
CA PHE A 234 -2.36 -19.93 -11.12
C PHE A 234 -1.56 -18.73 -10.58
N ILE A 235 -1.16 -18.73 -9.31
CA ILE A 235 -0.33 -17.66 -8.74
C ILE A 235 1.05 -17.62 -9.40
N GLU A 236 1.68 -18.78 -9.64
CA GLU A 236 2.95 -18.90 -10.34
C GLU A 236 2.85 -18.38 -11.79
N ASP A 237 1.78 -18.74 -12.52
CA ASP A 237 1.51 -18.28 -13.89
C ASP A 237 1.32 -16.75 -13.93
N ILE A 238 0.61 -16.16 -12.95
CA ILE A 238 0.45 -14.69 -12.85
C ILE A 238 1.77 -14.00 -12.52
N HIS A 239 2.56 -14.56 -11.62
CA HIS A 239 3.91 -14.04 -11.35
C HIS A 239 4.76 -14.03 -12.62
N ALA A 240 4.78 -15.14 -13.36
CA ALA A 240 5.54 -15.24 -14.61
C ALA A 240 5.04 -14.22 -15.66
N LEU A 241 3.73 -14.03 -15.77
CA LEU A 241 3.12 -13.02 -16.64
C LEU A 241 3.56 -11.60 -16.27
N ILE A 242 3.60 -11.28 -14.98
CA ILE A 242 4.05 -9.95 -14.49
C ILE A 242 5.52 -9.73 -14.85
N ILE A 243 6.39 -10.70 -14.57
CA ILE A 243 7.82 -10.61 -14.92
C ILE A 243 8.03 -10.43 -16.43
N GLU A 244 7.23 -11.10 -17.26
CA GLU A 244 7.30 -10.96 -18.72
C GLU A 244 6.84 -9.58 -19.21
N LYS A 245 5.74 -9.05 -18.69
CA LYS A 245 5.06 -7.86 -19.23
C LYS A 245 5.44 -6.56 -18.52
N ARG A 246 5.61 -6.60 -17.21
CA ARG A 246 5.89 -5.42 -16.35
C ARG A 246 6.69 -5.82 -15.11
N PRO A 247 7.99 -6.08 -15.23
CA PRO A 247 8.82 -6.58 -14.13
C PRO A 247 8.86 -5.66 -12.90
N SER A 248 8.59 -4.37 -13.04
CA SER A 248 8.48 -3.41 -11.92
C SER A 248 7.11 -3.39 -11.24
N LEU A 249 6.11 -4.16 -11.72
CA LEU A 249 4.79 -4.22 -11.13
C LEU A 249 4.78 -5.08 -9.88
N LYS A 250 4.33 -4.55 -8.76
CA LYS A 250 4.19 -5.29 -7.50
C LYS A 250 3.01 -6.25 -7.58
N PHE A 251 3.15 -7.42 -6.97
CA PHE A 251 2.07 -8.39 -6.84
C PHE A 251 1.80 -8.74 -5.38
N GLY A 252 0.59 -8.52 -4.91
CA GLY A 252 0.20 -8.77 -3.54
C GLY A 252 -1.10 -9.55 -3.37
N VAL A 253 -1.25 -10.14 -2.19
CA VAL A 253 -2.45 -10.91 -1.83
C VAL A 253 -2.91 -10.54 -0.42
N SER A 254 -4.23 -10.38 -0.23
CA SER A 254 -4.85 -10.27 1.10
C SER A 254 -5.63 -11.55 1.45
N PRO A 255 -4.94 -12.57 1.98
CA PRO A 255 -5.55 -13.84 2.31
C PRO A 255 -6.41 -13.75 3.57
N TYR A 256 -7.25 -14.75 3.82
CA TYR A 256 -7.82 -14.97 5.14
C TYR A 256 -6.71 -14.96 6.21
N GLY A 257 -6.92 -14.26 7.32
CA GLY A 257 -5.87 -13.96 8.29
C GLY A 257 -5.08 -15.15 8.82
N VAL A 258 -5.72 -16.30 9.03
CA VAL A 258 -5.05 -17.52 9.53
C VAL A 258 -4.66 -18.43 8.36
N TRP A 259 -3.35 -18.66 8.15
CA TRP A 259 -2.86 -19.63 7.18
C TRP A 259 -3.24 -21.06 7.59
N ARG A 260 -2.78 -21.54 8.75
CA ARG A 260 -3.18 -22.77 9.45
C ARG A 260 -3.04 -22.58 10.95
N ASN A 261 -3.77 -23.37 11.75
CA ASN A 261 -3.54 -23.40 13.19
C ASN A 261 -2.33 -24.31 13.52
N GLU A 262 -1.60 -23.99 14.56
CA GLU A 262 -0.46 -24.81 15.07
C GLU A 262 -0.87 -26.26 15.38
N ARG A 263 -2.09 -26.48 15.87
CA ARG A 263 -2.60 -27.84 16.14
C ARG A 263 -2.72 -28.72 14.90
N ASP A 264 -2.86 -28.10 13.71
CA ASP A 264 -3.10 -28.78 12.42
C ASP A 264 -1.79 -28.89 11.61
N ASP A 265 -0.81 -28.01 11.89
CA ASP A 265 0.53 -27.98 11.29
C ASP A 265 1.51 -27.26 12.21
N GLN A 266 2.69 -27.84 12.46
CA GLN A 266 3.73 -27.26 13.33
C GLN A 266 4.22 -25.86 12.89
N ASN A 267 4.04 -25.53 11.61
CA ASN A 267 4.34 -24.18 11.07
C ASN A 267 3.15 -23.22 11.17
N GLY A 268 2.01 -23.67 11.70
CA GLY A 268 0.79 -22.87 11.84
C GLY A 268 0.91 -21.81 12.93
N SER A 269 -0.04 -20.86 12.93
CA SER A 269 -0.13 -19.87 13.99
C SER A 269 -0.72 -20.44 15.29
N PRO A 270 -0.37 -19.87 16.46
CA PRO A 270 -0.91 -20.31 17.76
C PRO A 270 -2.37 -19.83 17.93
N THR A 271 -3.19 -20.10 16.93
CA THR A 271 -4.60 -19.72 16.85
C THR A 271 -5.51 -20.92 16.86
N ARG A 272 -6.82 -20.68 17.01
CA ARG A 272 -7.88 -21.70 16.95
C ARG A 272 -9.00 -21.24 16.01
N SER A 273 -8.63 -20.95 14.77
CA SER A 273 -9.59 -20.55 13.74
C SER A 273 -10.41 -21.74 13.26
N GLY A 274 -11.70 -21.49 12.97
CA GLY A 274 -12.57 -22.45 12.30
C GLY A 274 -12.27 -22.54 10.79
N TYR A 275 -11.80 -21.47 10.19
CA TYR A 275 -11.35 -21.39 8.79
C TYR A 275 -9.87 -21.09 8.71
N THR A 276 -9.22 -21.55 7.62
CA THR A 276 -7.82 -21.26 7.31
C THR A 276 -7.68 -21.08 5.81
N SER A 277 -6.73 -20.28 5.37
CA SER A 277 -6.49 -20.10 3.93
C SER A 277 -6.05 -21.39 3.25
N TYR A 278 -5.18 -22.16 3.91
CA TYR A 278 -4.62 -23.42 3.38
C TYR A 278 -5.65 -24.55 3.24
N ASP A 279 -6.41 -24.84 4.33
CA ASP A 279 -7.27 -26.04 4.38
C ASP A 279 -8.66 -25.80 3.77
N HIS A 280 -9.16 -24.56 3.79
CA HIS A 280 -10.55 -24.22 3.42
C HIS A 280 -10.65 -23.44 2.13
N LEU A 281 -9.70 -22.51 1.87
CA LEU A 281 -9.67 -21.70 0.65
C LEU A 281 -8.62 -22.20 -0.34
N TYR A 282 -7.86 -23.23 0.04
CA TYR A 282 -6.82 -23.88 -0.79
C TYR A 282 -5.74 -22.92 -1.27
N ALA A 283 -5.45 -21.88 -0.48
CA ALA A 283 -4.47 -20.85 -0.73
C ALA A 283 -3.23 -21.09 0.15
N ASP A 284 -2.14 -21.55 -0.45
CA ASP A 284 -0.87 -21.78 0.25
C ASP A 284 0.04 -20.54 0.17
N VAL A 285 -0.42 -19.46 0.82
CA VAL A 285 0.25 -18.16 0.79
C VAL A 285 1.68 -18.23 1.33
N ARG A 286 1.94 -19.12 2.27
CA ARG A 286 3.28 -19.33 2.80
C ARG A 286 4.24 -19.84 1.73
N LEU A 287 3.79 -20.79 0.89
CA LEU A 287 4.55 -21.27 -0.28
C LEU A 287 4.82 -20.14 -1.28
N TRP A 288 3.82 -19.28 -1.55
CA TRP A 288 3.96 -18.18 -2.52
C TRP A 288 4.99 -17.15 -2.05
N LEU A 289 5.03 -16.84 -0.75
CA LEU A 289 6.06 -15.99 -0.15
C LEU A 289 7.45 -16.63 -0.21
N GLN A 290 7.56 -17.93 0.12
CA GLN A 290 8.83 -18.67 0.07
C GLN A 290 9.45 -18.72 -1.31
N ASN A 291 8.61 -18.89 -2.35
CA ASN A 291 9.07 -18.91 -3.73
C ASN A 291 9.24 -17.50 -4.34
N GLY A 292 8.83 -16.45 -3.62
CA GLY A 292 8.87 -15.08 -4.13
C GLY A 292 7.88 -14.81 -5.26
N TRP A 293 6.78 -15.59 -5.36
CA TRP A 293 5.74 -15.38 -6.36
C TRP A 293 4.86 -14.17 -6.07
N ILE A 294 4.85 -13.69 -4.82
CA ILE A 294 4.20 -12.45 -4.42
C ILE A 294 5.19 -11.55 -3.68
N ASP A 295 5.05 -10.23 -3.84
CA ASP A 295 5.94 -9.22 -3.27
C ASP A 295 5.49 -8.78 -1.89
N TYR A 296 4.18 -8.83 -1.63
CA TYR A 296 3.63 -8.51 -0.33
C TYR A 296 2.41 -9.35 0.02
N VAL A 297 2.18 -9.49 1.31
CA VAL A 297 0.97 -10.09 1.87
C VAL A 297 0.29 -9.09 2.80
N ALA A 298 -1.05 -8.97 2.67
CA ALA A 298 -1.89 -8.16 3.53
C ALA A 298 -2.96 -9.01 4.23
N PRO A 299 -2.59 -9.88 5.21
CA PRO A 299 -3.51 -10.82 5.82
C PRO A 299 -4.65 -10.08 6.52
N GLN A 300 -5.88 -10.55 6.32
CA GLN A 300 -7.10 -10.00 6.92
C GLN A 300 -7.17 -10.35 8.42
N ALA A 301 -6.39 -9.64 9.24
CA ALA A 301 -6.34 -9.82 10.69
C ALA A 301 -7.49 -9.07 11.39
N TYR A 302 -8.72 -9.48 11.06
CA TYR A 302 -9.95 -8.75 11.41
C TYR A 302 -10.48 -9.03 12.82
N GLN A 303 -9.67 -9.61 13.68
CA GLN A 303 -10.01 -9.86 15.09
C GLN A 303 -9.39 -8.79 15.99
N SER A 304 -10.01 -8.59 17.18
CA SER A 304 -9.44 -7.67 18.15
C SER A 304 -8.20 -8.25 18.83
N THR A 305 -7.42 -7.40 19.49
CA THR A 305 -6.29 -7.82 20.34
C THR A 305 -6.74 -8.70 21.51
N LYS A 306 -8.03 -8.63 21.90
CA LYS A 306 -8.66 -9.39 22.99
C LYS A 306 -9.45 -10.60 22.51
N HIS A 307 -9.39 -10.95 21.22
CA HIS A 307 -10.12 -12.10 20.68
C HIS A 307 -9.56 -13.41 21.23
N ARG A 308 -10.44 -14.26 21.80
CA ARG A 308 -10.03 -15.47 22.54
C ARG A 308 -9.25 -16.50 21.70
N ASN A 309 -9.66 -16.69 20.46
CA ASN A 309 -9.15 -17.79 19.61
C ASN A 309 -8.15 -17.33 18.56
N ILE A 310 -8.20 -16.05 18.17
CA ILE A 310 -7.38 -15.48 17.10
C ILE A 310 -7.01 -14.05 17.52
N PRO A 311 -6.18 -13.84 18.57
CA PRO A 311 -5.79 -12.50 18.97
C PRO A 311 -4.97 -11.82 17.87
N PHE A 312 -5.30 -10.57 17.55
CA PHE A 312 -4.62 -9.82 16.49
C PHE A 312 -3.10 -9.86 16.63
N LYS A 313 -2.58 -9.56 17.84
CA LYS A 313 -1.13 -9.48 18.07
C LYS A 313 -0.41 -10.78 17.76
N GLU A 314 -0.95 -11.90 18.23
CA GLU A 314 -0.35 -13.22 17.99
C GLU A 314 -0.39 -13.62 16.53
N LEU A 315 -1.49 -13.31 15.85
CA LEU A 315 -1.65 -13.59 14.43
C LEU A 315 -0.65 -12.78 13.58
N ILE A 316 -0.55 -11.49 13.83
CA ILE A 316 0.32 -10.61 13.05
C ILE A 316 1.81 -10.85 13.35
N THR A 317 2.15 -11.21 14.60
CA THR A 317 3.50 -11.65 14.97
C THR A 317 3.88 -12.95 14.24
N TRP A 318 2.93 -13.88 14.10
CA TRP A 318 3.18 -15.10 13.31
C TRP A 318 3.48 -14.76 11.85
N TRP A 319 2.72 -13.85 11.23
CA TRP A 319 2.97 -13.40 9.87
C TRP A 319 4.32 -12.69 9.74
N SER A 320 4.71 -11.85 10.70
CA SER A 320 6.03 -11.21 10.75
C SER A 320 7.18 -12.23 10.66
N ASN A 321 7.04 -13.35 11.37
CA ASN A 321 8.02 -14.44 11.35
C ASN A 321 7.93 -15.34 10.11
N ASN A 322 6.90 -15.18 9.27
CA ASN A 322 6.64 -16.01 8.09
C ASN A 322 6.47 -15.20 6.80
N SER A 323 7.05 -14.00 6.74
CA SER A 323 7.04 -13.14 5.55
C SER A 323 8.12 -13.51 4.52
N PHE A 324 9.14 -14.29 4.90
CA PHE A 324 10.24 -14.77 4.05
C PHE A 324 10.95 -13.65 3.27
N GLY A 325 11.13 -12.48 3.90
CA GLY A 325 11.77 -11.32 3.29
C GLY A 325 10.87 -10.54 2.32
N ARG A 326 9.60 -10.93 2.16
CA ARG A 326 8.59 -10.15 1.43
C ARG A 326 7.86 -9.19 2.38
N HIS A 327 7.20 -8.16 1.83
CA HIS A 327 6.51 -7.20 2.68
C HIS A 327 5.27 -7.79 3.35
N LEU A 328 5.09 -7.43 4.60
CA LEU A 328 3.86 -7.68 5.37
C LEU A 328 3.17 -6.35 5.65
N TYR A 329 1.91 -6.23 5.25
CA TYR A 329 1.02 -5.13 5.61
C TYR A 329 -0.13 -5.67 6.46
N ALA A 330 -0.26 -5.20 7.70
CA ALA A 330 -1.33 -5.69 8.57
C ALA A 330 -2.71 -5.21 8.06
N GLY A 331 -3.61 -6.14 7.78
CA GLY A 331 -5.00 -5.84 7.40
C GLY A 331 -5.88 -5.59 8.62
N HIS A 332 -6.50 -4.40 8.70
CA HIS A 332 -7.32 -3.96 9.83
C HIS A 332 -8.79 -3.82 9.45
N ALA A 333 -9.70 -4.24 10.34
CA ALA A 333 -11.14 -4.16 10.14
C ALA A 333 -11.75 -2.90 10.76
N THR A 334 -11.57 -1.74 10.15
CA THR A 334 -12.09 -0.46 10.66
C THR A 334 -13.62 -0.45 10.76
N TYR A 335 -14.32 -1.18 9.88
CA TYR A 335 -15.78 -1.33 9.92
C TYR A 335 -16.30 -2.03 11.18
N ARG A 336 -15.45 -2.75 11.94
CA ARG A 336 -15.85 -3.43 13.18
C ARG A 336 -15.85 -2.54 14.41
N VAL A 337 -15.13 -1.42 14.36
CA VAL A 337 -15.01 -0.49 15.49
C VAL A 337 -16.41 0.00 15.88
N GLN A 338 -16.80 -0.16 17.15
CA GLN A 338 -18.09 0.19 17.74
C GLN A 338 -19.34 -0.52 17.15
N THR A 339 -19.21 -1.34 16.09
CA THR A 339 -20.33 -2.04 15.46
C THR A 339 -20.33 -3.54 15.73
N SER A 340 -19.17 -4.13 16.01
CA SER A 340 -19.02 -5.56 16.24
C SER A 340 -19.62 -6.02 17.56
N LEU A 341 -20.17 -7.24 17.58
CA LEU A 341 -20.60 -7.93 18.81
C LEU A 341 -19.40 -8.36 19.67
N GLU A 342 -18.23 -8.49 19.11
CA GLU A 342 -16.99 -8.79 19.82
C GLU A 342 -16.59 -7.60 20.71
N LYS A 343 -16.48 -7.86 22.02
CA LYS A 343 -16.29 -6.80 23.02
C LYS A 343 -15.00 -5.96 22.81
N GLY A 344 -13.94 -6.57 22.27
CA GLY A 344 -12.68 -5.87 21.99
C GLY A 344 -12.87 -4.66 21.09
N TRP A 345 -13.72 -4.76 20.07
CA TRP A 345 -14.02 -3.70 19.12
C TRP A 345 -14.87 -2.53 19.67
N ARG A 346 -15.40 -2.65 20.89
CA ARG A 346 -16.10 -1.55 21.58
C ARG A 346 -15.16 -0.58 22.31
N ASP A 347 -13.88 -0.92 22.39
CA ASP A 347 -12.84 -0.09 22.96
C ASP A 347 -12.25 0.79 21.85
N ASN A 348 -12.33 2.12 21.98
CA ASN A 348 -11.77 3.05 21.00
C ASN A 348 -10.23 2.97 20.93
N ALA A 349 -9.59 2.42 21.97
CA ALA A 349 -8.15 2.17 21.99
C ALA A 349 -7.72 0.93 21.19
N GLU A 350 -8.68 0.09 20.71
CA GLU A 350 -8.36 -1.15 20.01
C GLU A 350 -7.52 -0.90 18.75
N MET A 351 -7.99 -0.01 17.84
CA MET A 351 -7.25 0.28 16.61
C MET A 351 -5.91 0.99 16.86
N PRO A 352 -5.82 2.03 17.69
CA PRO A 352 -4.52 2.57 18.09
C PRO A 352 -3.57 1.52 18.66
N SER A 353 -4.08 0.57 19.46
CA SER A 353 -3.27 -0.54 20.00
C SER A 353 -2.78 -1.51 18.92
N GLN A 354 -3.60 -1.81 17.91
CA GLN A 354 -3.18 -2.61 16.75
C GLN A 354 -2.09 -1.91 15.95
N LEU A 355 -2.27 -0.62 15.65
CA LEU A 355 -1.28 0.19 14.92
C LEU A 355 0.04 0.32 15.68
N TYR A 356 -0.03 0.55 17.01
CA TYR A 356 1.16 0.58 17.86
C TYR A 356 1.92 -0.75 17.77
N HIS A 357 1.22 -1.88 17.87
CA HIS A 357 1.84 -3.21 17.76
C HIS A 357 2.46 -3.43 16.37
N THR A 358 1.76 -3.04 15.30
CA THR A 358 2.26 -3.12 13.92
C THR A 358 3.55 -2.33 13.77
N ARG A 359 3.60 -1.08 14.24
CA ARG A 359 4.77 -0.20 14.11
C ARG A 359 5.95 -0.60 14.99
N SER A 360 5.71 -1.30 16.10
CA SER A 360 6.76 -1.74 17.03
C SER A 360 7.29 -3.15 16.71
N SER A 361 6.74 -3.82 15.69
CA SER A 361 7.15 -5.17 15.31
C SER A 361 8.09 -5.14 14.12
N GLU A 362 9.13 -5.95 14.15
CA GLU A 362 10.04 -6.16 13.01
C GLU A 362 9.29 -6.82 11.84
N ASN A 363 9.78 -6.62 10.61
CA ASN A 363 9.25 -7.21 9.38
C ASN A 363 7.76 -6.90 9.09
N ILE A 364 7.19 -5.86 9.72
CA ILE A 364 5.87 -5.33 9.37
C ILE A 364 6.08 -3.96 8.73
N HIS A 365 5.74 -3.88 7.46
CA HIS A 365 6.06 -2.73 6.61
C HIS A 365 4.94 -1.72 6.50
N GLY A 366 3.82 -1.95 7.20
CA GLY A 366 2.69 -1.02 7.23
C GLY A 366 1.35 -1.67 7.51
N SER A 367 0.30 -0.91 7.19
CA SER A 367 -1.09 -1.24 7.51
C SER A 367 -2.01 -1.00 6.33
N VAL A 368 -3.09 -1.79 6.23
CA VAL A 368 -4.18 -1.56 5.26
C VAL A 368 -5.52 -1.60 5.98
N PHE A 369 -6.39 -0.65 5.71
CA PHE A 369 -7.66 -0.47 6.39
C PHE A 369 -8.84 -0.92 5.53
N TYR A 370 -9.60 -1.87 6.02
CA TYR A 370 -10.86 -2.27 5.42
C TYR A 370 -12.01 -1.71 6.27
N ASN A 371 -12.73 -0.70 5.81
CA ASN A 371 -12.76 -0.17 4.46
C ASN A 371 -12.79 1.38 4.44
N SER A 372 -12.75 1.97 3.24
CA SER A 372 -12.79 3.43 3.05
C SER A 372 -14.01 4.08 3.69
N THR A 373 -15.20 3.55 3.46
CA THR A 373 -16.47 4.06 3.99
C THR A 373 -16.47 4.18 5.52
N SER A 374 -15.94 3.19 6.23
CA SER A 374 -15.88 3.24 7.69
C SER A 374 -14.95 4.35 8.21
N LEU A 375 -13.90 4.69 7.46
CA LEU A 375 -13.04 5.83 7.76
C LEU A 375 -13.72 7.16 7.41
N LEU A 376 -14.42 7.25 6.27
CA LEU A 376 -15.19 8.44 5.86
C LEU A 376 -16.25 8.81 6.91
N TYR A 377 -16.93 7.83 7.49
CA TYR A 377 -17.87 8.04 8.59
C TYR A 377 -17.19 8.26 9.95
N ASN A 378 -15.86 8.30 10.00
CA ASN A 378 -15.08 8.45 11.23
C ASN A 378 -15.52 7.48 12.34
N GLN A 379 -15.81 6.25 11.98
CA GLN A 379 -16.35 5.25 12.87
C GLN A 379 -15.48 5.05 14.11
N GLY A 380 -16.03 5.25 15.30
CA GLY A 380 -15.29 5.21 16.57
C GLY A 380 -14.15 6.22 16.70
N GLY A 381 -14.15 7.32 15.94
CA GLY A 381 -13.09 8.32 15.94
C GLY A 381 -11.80 7.87 15.23
N MET A 382 -11.90 6.83 14.38
CA MET A 382 -10.72 6.21 13.77
C MET A 382 -10.00 7.13 12.79
N ALA A 383 -10.75 7.89 11.97
CA ALA A 383 -10.15 8.82 11.01
C ALA A 383 -9.36 9.95 11.70
N ASP A 384 -9.85 10.42 12.85
CA ASP A 384 -9.14 11.41 13.67
C ASP A 384 -7.91 10.78 14.33
N SER A 385 -8.01 9.52 14.78
CA SER A 385 -6.87 8.77 15.31
C SER A 385 -5.77 8.61 14.26
N LEU A 386 -6.12 8.26 13.01
CA LEU A 386 -5.15 8.17 11.91
C LEU A 386 -4.46 9.48 11.63
N LYS A 387 -5.18 10.60 11.58
CA LYS A 387 -4.60 11.93 11.40
C LYS A 387 -3.53 12.26 12.45
N ASN A 388 -3.71 11.79 13.68
CA ASN A 388 -2.75 12.00 14.76
C ASN A 388 -1.58 11.02 14.70
N ILE A 389 -1.82 9.75 14.33
CA ILE A 389 -0.80 8.71 14.26
C ILE A 389 0.08 8.89 13.01
N TYR A 390 -0.50 9.29 11.88
CA TYR A 390 0.16 9.53 10.59
C TYR A 390 0.37 11.02 10.32
N ASN A 391 0.68 11.78 11.37
CA ASN A 391 0.87 13.24 11.31
C ASN A 391 2.15 13.67 10.58
N VAL A 392 3.00 12.74 10.23
CA VAL A 392 4.25 12.93 9.49
C VAL A 392 4.17 12.14 8.18
N PRO A 393 4.62 12.69 7.04
CA PRO A 393 4.72 11.94 5.79
C PRO A 393 5.55 10.68 5.94
N ALA A 394 5.30 9.69 5.10
CA ALA A 394 6.14 8.51 5.00
C ALA A 394 6.31 8.12 3.54
N LEU A 395 7.53 7.76 3.15
CA LEU A 395 7.82 7.09 1.90
C LEU A 395 7.32 5.65 1.95
N LEU A 396 7.11 5.05 0.79
CA LEU A 396 6.78 3.63 0.72
C LEU A 396 8.01 2.75 0.98
N PRO A 397 7.81 1.53 1.50
CA PRO A 397 8.91 0.60 1.77
C PRO A 397 9.59 0.14 0.49
N LEU A 398 10.91 -0.03 0.52
CA LEU A 398 11.74 -0.51 -0.59
C LEU A 398 11.48 -1.99 -0.91
N MET A 399 11.49 -2.34 -2.19
CA MET A 399 11.41 -3.73 -2.66
C MET A 399 12.66 -4.09 -3.48
N PRO A 400 13.84 -4.26 -2.85
CA PRO A 400 15.10 -4.45 -3.55
C PRO A 400 15.19 -5.75 -4.37
N TRP A 401 14.24 -6.66 -4.20
CA TRP A 401 14.10 -7.86 -5.03
C TRP A 401 13.40 -7.60 -6.38
N ILE A 402 12.72 -6.44 -6.54
CA ILE A 402 12.16 -6.00 -7.81
C ILE A 402 13.18 -5.10 -8.50
N ASP A 403 13.64 -4.08 -7.79
CA ASP A 403 14.64 -3.14 -8.24
C ASP A 403 15.41 -2.58 -7.02
N GLY A 404 16.73 -2.50 -7.13
CA GLY A 404 17.62 -1.96 -6.10
C GLY A 404 18.53 -0.84 -6.61
N THR A 405 18.26 -0.32 -7.81
CA THR A 405 19.03 0.79 -8.41
C THR A 405 18.43 2.12 -7.98
N ASN A 406 19.24 3.02 -7.44
CA ASN A 406 18.77 4.35 -7.09
C ASN A 406 18.62 5.22 -8.35
N PRO A 407 17.57 6.07 -8.45
CA PRO A 407 17.45 7.05 -9.52
C PRO A 407 18.54 8.11 -9.41
N ASN A 408 18.82 8.82 -10.53
CA ASN A 408 19.67 10.00 -10.50
C ASN A 408 18.98 11.15 -9.72
N PRO A 409 19.73 12.02 -9.05
CA PRO A 409 19.18 13.20 -8.38
C PRO A 409 18.60 14.20 -9.39
N PRO A 410 17.70 15.12 -8.95
CA PRO A 410 17.22 16.21 -9.81
C PRO A 410 18.37 17.13 -10.23
N GLU A 411 18.34 17.59 -11.49
CA GLU A 411 19.39 18.45 -12.03
C GLU A 411 19.10 19.95 -11.76
N LYS A 412 20.19 20.71 -11.58
CA LYS A 412 20.19 22.17 -11.44
C LYS A 412 19.16 22.72 -10.45
N PRO A 413 19.08 22.16 -9.25
CA PRO A 413 18.16 22.69 -8.27
C PRO A 413 18.52 24.11 -7.88
N SER A 414 17.53 25.00 -7.83
CA SER A 414 17.67 26.42 -7.49
C SER A 414 16.56 26.88 -6.56
N ILE A 415 16.80 27.96 -5.84
CA ILE A 415 15.87 28.54 -4.88
C ILE A 415 15.81 30.06 -5.05
N ALA A 416 14.63 30.65 -4.90
CA ALA A 416 14.42 32.09 -4.98
C ALA A 416 13.22 32.51 -4.11
N VAL A 417 13.13 33.80 -3.79
CA VAL A 417 11.92 34.36 -3.21
C VAL A 417 10.90 34.57 -4.34
N GLY A 418 9.77 33.90 -4.26
CA GLY A 418 8.63 34.08 -5.13
C GLY A 418 7.62 35.11 -4.60
N GLU A 419 6.48 35.23 -5.24
CA GLU A 419 5.43 36.18 -4.85
C GLU A 419 4.72 35.77 -3.55
N THR A 420 4.50 34.47 -3.35
CA THR A 420 3.72 33.92 -2.21
C THR A 420 4.53 33.09 -1.25
N GLY A 421 5.81 32.80 -1.56
CA GLY A 421 6.65 31.91 -0.75
C GLY A 421 8.04 31.75 -1.34
N ILE A 422 8.76 30.75 -0.83
CA ILE A 422 10.06 30.34 -1.35
C ILE A 422 9.82 29.38 -2.51
N GLU A 423 10.30 29.77 -3.70
CA GLU A 423 10.18 28.96 -4.90
C GLU A 423 11.43 28.09 -5.10
N LEU A 424 11.24 26.79 -5.14
CA LEU A 424 12.24 25.79 -5.51
C LEU A 424 12.00 25.38 -6.96
N LYS A 425 13.07 25.31 -7.77
CA LYS A 425 13.03 24.86 -9.17
C LYS A 425 14.14 23.85 -9.44
N TRP A 426 13.87 22.89 -10.31
CA TRP A 426 14.85 21.91 -10.77
C TRP A 426 14.53 21.43 -12.18
N GLN A 427 15.50 20.77 -12.82
CA GLN A 427 15.28 19.98 -14.01
C GLN A 427 15.08 18.52 -13.63
N ASN A 428 14.34 17.78 -14.44
CA ASN A 428 14.10 16.37 -14.17
C ASN A 428 15.42 15.60 -14.05
N ALA A 429 15.43 14.60 -13.19
CA ALA A 429 16.53 13.66 -13.06
C ALA A 429 16.81 12.96 -14.41
N LEU A 430 18.08 12.70 -14.68
CA LEU A 430 18.47 11.88 -15.84
C LEU A 430 17.98 10.43 -15.65
N VAL A 431 17.91 9.70 -16.76
CA VAL A 431 17.60 8.26 -16.75
C VAL A 431 18.66 7.53 -15.93
N ALA A 432 18.25 6.65 -15.02
CA ALA A 432 19.15 5.83 -14.20
C ALA A 432 19.85 4.74 -15.01
N GLU A 433 20.82 4.04 -14.40
CA GLU A 433 21.61 3.00 -15.10
C GLU A 433 20.78 1.82 -15.59
N ASP A 434 19.69 1.50 -14.90
CA ASP A 434 18.72 0.46 -15.27
C ASP A 434 17.68 0.91 -16.31
N GLY A 435 17.68 2.18 -16.66
CA GLY A 435 16.76 2.78 -17.65
C GLY A 435 15.52 3.42 -17.03
N ASP A 436 15.38 3.42 -15.69
CA ASP A 436 14.23 3.99 -15.01
C ASP A 436 14.31 5.52 -14.90
N LEU A 437 13.13 6.13 -14.82
CA LEU A 437 12.93 7.56 -14.61
C LEU A 437 12.48 7.85 -13.19
N ALA A 438 12.81 9.03 -12.68
CA ALA A 438 12.21 9.53 -11.46
C ALA A 438 10.70 9.69 -11.64
N THR A 439 9.92 9.09 -10.72
CA THR A 439 8.45 9.15 -10.69
C THR A 439 7.93 10.19 -9.71
N SER A 440 8.77 10.62 -8.77
CA SER A 440 8.45 11.70 -7.82
C SER A 440 9.72 12.33 -7.25
N TYR A 441 9.56 13.50 -6.60
CA TYR A 441 10.64 14.17 -5.86
C TYR A 441 10.22 14.39 -4.41
N VAL A 442 11.17 14.20 -3.49
CA VAL A 442 10.97 14.47 -2.07
C VAL A 442 11.68 15.79 -1.75
N ILE A 443 10.94 16.71 -1.17
CA ILE A 443 11.47 17.98 -0.69
C ILE A 443 11.60 17.90 0.82
N TYR A 444 12.82 18.03 1.32
CA TYR A 444 13.13 18.10 2.74
C TYR A 444 13.34 19.53 3.16
N SER A 445 13.00 19.86 4.40
CA SER A 445 13.17 21.21 4.95
C SER A 445 13.40 21.18 6.44
N THR A 446 14.41 21.92 6.89
CA THR A 446 14.67 22.16 8.33
C THR A 446 14.91 23.63 8.61
N THR A 447 14.89 24.04 9.88
CA THR A 447 15.16 25.41 10.33
C THR A 447 16.54 25.53 10.97
N GLY A 448 17.03 26.77 11.15
CA GLY A 448 18.24 27.06 11.92
C GLY A 448 19.56 26.84 11.19
N GLY A 449 19.55 26.89 9.85
CA GLY A 449 20.75 26.85 9.01
C GLY A 449 21.49 25.50 9.03
N LYS A 450 20.81 24.43 9.43
CA LYS A 450 21.33 23.05 9.33
C LYS A 450 20.85 22.41 8.04
N LEU A 451 21.58 21.40 7.56
CA LEU A 451 21.07 20.56 6.48
C LEU A 451 19.94 19.67 7.01
N PRO A 452 18.88 19.45 6.22
CA PRO A 452 17.87 18.47 6.55
C PRO A 452 18.47 17.07 6.72
N ASN A 453 18.01 16.36 7.75
CA ASN A 453 18.30 14.94 7.91
C ASN A 453 17.27 14.14 7.08
N ILE A 454 17.70 13.61 5.95
CA ILE A 454 16.81 12.86 5.05
C ILE A 454 16.26 11.57 5.69
N ASP A 455 16.88 11.05 6.75
CA ASP A 455 16.39 9.87 7.48
C ASP A 455 15.30 10.22 8.52
N ASP A 456 15.11 11.49 8.83
CA ASP A 456 14.03 11.93 9.70
C ASP A 456 12.79 12.34 8.89
N PRO A 457 11.71 11.54 8.89
CA PRO A 457 10.52 11.85 8.11
C PRO A 457 9.81 13.15 8.54
N ARG A 458 10.11 13.70 9.72
CA ARG A 458 9.60 15.01 10.18
C ARG A 458 10.15 16.15 9.33
N GLU A 459 11.24 15.94 8.64
CA GLU A 459 11.87 16.92 7.75
C GLU A 459 11.40 16.78 6.29
N ILE A 460 10.59 15.78 5.96
CA ILE A 460 9.88 15.72 4.67
C ILE A 460 8.82 16.83 4.66
N LEU A 461 9.05 17.83 3.80
CA LEU A 461 8.08 18.89 3.58
C LEU A 461 6.91 18.42 2.71
N CYS A 462 7.23 17.80 1.57
CA CYS A 462 6.25 17.22 0.68
C CYS A 462 6.90 16.24 -0.31
N ILE A 463 6.04 15.46 -0.98
CA ILE A 463 6.38 14.61 -2.12
C ILE A 463 5.59 15.14 -3.31
N VAL A 464 6.26 15.42 -4.43
CA VAL A 464 5.65 15.94 -5.64
C VAL A 464 5.82 14.98 -6.82
N PRO A 465 4.87 14.93 -7.78
CA PRO A 465 4.97 14.06 -8.94
C PRO A 465 6.22 14.29 -9.78
N GLY A 466 6.72 13.26 -10.47
CA GLY A 466 7.94 13.30 -11.27
C GLY A 466 7.92 14.28 -12.47
N ASN A 467 6.75 14.71 -12.89
CA ASN A 467 6.59 15.77 -13.89
C ASN A 467 6.64 17.20 -13.31
N ALA A 468 6.72 17.35 -11.99
CA ALA A 468 6.91 18.64 -11.35
C ALA A 468 8.37 19.11 -11.54
N SER A 469 8.54 20.37 -11.90
CA SER A 469 9.84 21.04 -12.00
C SER A 469 9.97 22.22 -11.04
N SER A 470 8.98 22.43 -10.18
CA SER A 470 8.97 23.48 -9.16
C SER A 470 8.05 23.14 -7.99
N TYR A 471 8.32 23.80 -6.87
CA TYR A 471 7.47 23.80 -5.67
C TYR A 471 7.55 25.16 -4.98
N ILE A 472 6.45 25.64 -4.43
CA ILE A 472 6.41 26.89 -3.65
C ILE A 472 6.11 26.55 -2.19
N ASP A 473 7.04 26.89 -1.31
CA ASP A 473 6.84 26.81 0.12
C ASP A 473 6.28 28.13 0.68
N GLU A 474 4.97 28.15 0.88
CA GLU A 474 4.24 29.34 1.36
C GLU A 474 4.47 29.66 2.85
N ARG A 475 5.25 28.84 3.59
CA ARG A 475 5.49 29.03 5.03
C ARG A 475 6.34 30.27 5.35
N SER A 476 7.10 30.80 4.38
CA SER A 476 7.97 31.96 4.55
C SER A 476 8.34 32.60 3.22
N LEU A 477 8.69 33.90 3.28
CA LEU A 477 9.39 34.65 2.22
C LEU A 477 10.87 34.87 2.56
N ASP A 478 11.32 34.38 3.71
CA ASP A 478 12.69 34.52 4.21
C ASP A 478 13.50 33.29 3.85
N LEU A 479 14.47 33.43 2.94
CA LEU A 479 15.37 32.37 2.49
C LEU A 479 16.29 31.82 3.59
N GLU A 480 16.58 32.61 4.62
CA GLU A 480 17.47 32.19 5.71
C GLU A 480 16.74 31.32 6.75
N LYS A 481 15.40 31.32 6.72
CA LYS A 481 14.57 30.63 7.70
C LYS A 481 14.63 29.11 7.55
N TYR A 482 14.69 28.61 6.31
CA TYR A 482 14.67 27.20 6.00
C TYR A 482 15.82 26.81 5.08
N THR A 483 16.40 25.66 5.34
CA THR A 483 17.31 24.96 4.42
C THR A 483 16.55 23.81 3.77
N TYR A 484 16.82 23.57 2.48
CA TYR A 484 16.11 22.55 1.69
C TYR A 484 17.08 21.56 1.07
N LEU A 485 16.63 20.32 0.93
CA LEU A 485 17.22 19.30 0.06
C LEU A 485 16.13 18.71 -0.84
N ILE A 486 16.53 18.25 -2.03
CA ILE A 486 15.61 17.61 -2.97
C ILE A 486 16.24 16.28 -3.40
N SER A 487 15.51 15.18 -3.25
CA SER A 487 15.85 13.88 -3.82
C SER A 487 14.81 13.42 -4.84
N ALA A 488 15.16 12.44 -5.68
CA ALA A 488 14.27 11.79 -6.61
C ALA A 488 13.90 10.39 -6.10
N LEU A 489 12.69 9.94 -6.41
CA LEU A 489 12.24 8.56 -6.21
C LEU A 489 11.92 7.94 -7.57
N ASP A 490 12.30 6.68 -7.77
CA ASP A 490 11.83 5.85 -8.87
C ASP A 490 10.45 5.22 -8.57
N ARG A 491 10.02 4.29 -9.43
CA ARG A 491 8.73 3.61 -9.29
C ARG A 491 8.66 2.65 -8.09
N ILE A 492 9.79 2.10 -7.66
CA ILE A 492 9.87 1.18 -6.50
C ILE A 492 10.28 1.93 -5.22
N HIS A 493 10.34 3.27 -5.30
CA HIS A 493 10.67 4.19 -4.22
C HIS A 493 12.13 4.11 -3.73
N ASN A 494 13.07 3.61 -4.57
CA ASN A 494 14.47 3.87 -4.34
C ASN A 494 14.71 5.37 -4.40
N GLU A 495 15.57 5.88 -3.52
CA GLU A 495 15.79 7.31 -3.34
C GLU A 495 17.20 7.69 -3.79
N SER A 496 17.31 8.72 -4.61
CA SER A 496 18.58 9.29 -5.02
C SER A 496 19.30 9.97 -3.85
N GLU A 497 20.57 10.32 -4.08
CA GLU A 497 21.20 11.34 -3.26
C GLU A 497 20.37 12.63 -3.25
N ALA A 498 20.33 13.30 -2.09
CA ALA A 498 19.62 14.56 -1.95
C ALA A 498 20.55 15.74 -2.29
N VAL A 499 20.07 16.66 -3.11
CA VAL A 499 20.85 17.81 -3.59
C VAL A 499 20.40 19.12 -2.97
N LEU A 500 21.36 20.00 -2.70
CA LEU A 500 21.12 21.33 -2.17
C LEU A 500 20.80 22.30 -3.31
N PRO A 501 19.68 23.06 -3.25
CA PRO A 501 19.38 24.10 -4.24
C PRO A 501 20.40 25.25 -4.21
N VAL A 502 20.74 25.76 -5.41
CA VAL A 502 21.65 26.93 -5.55
C VAL A 502 20.91 28.21 -5.18
N TYR A 503 21.45 28.97 -4.25
CA TYR A 503 20.94 30.26 -3.81
C TYR A 503 21.31 31.39 -4.79
N PRO A 504 20.48 32.46 -4.93
CA PRO A 504 20.79 33.60 -5.78
C PRO A 504 22.08 34.32 -5.33
N LYS A 505 22.95 34.68 -6.28
CA LYS A 505 24.22 35.37 -5.99
C LYS A 505 24.08 36.80 -5.46
N GLU A 506 22.91 37.43 -5.57
CA GLU A 506 22.68 38.86 -5.26
C GLU A 506 22.12 39.12 -3.85
N GLN A 507 21.76 38.12 -3.13
CA GLN A 507 21.43 38.26 -1.70
C GLN A 507 22.66 37.85 -0.89
N ASN A 508 23.12 38.71 0.03
CA ASN A 508 24.11 38.37 1.04
C ASN A 508 23.51 37.32 2.00
N VAL A 509 23.18 36.17 1.48
CA VAL A 509 22.84 35.01 2.29
C VAL A 509 24.14 34.62 2.96
N ILE A 510 24.26 34.89 4.24
CA ILE A 510 25.32 34.33 5.05
C ILE A 510 25.01 32.83 5.06
N LEU A 511 25.56 32.10 4.09
CA LEU A 511 25.62 30.66 4.20
C LEU A 511 26.18 30.34 5.59
N PRO A 512 25.62 29.40 6.34
CA PRO A 512 26.21 28.96 7.60
C PRO A 512 27.70 28.79 7.37
N ALA A 513 28.52 29.27 8.30
CA ALA A 513 29.97 29.35 8.18
C ALA A 513 30.54 28.13 7.47
N PRO A 514 31.52 28.30 6.55
CA PRO A 514 32.01 27.22 5.72
C PRO A 514 32.30 26.03 6.63
N PHE A 515 31.79 24.87 6.22
CA PHE A 515 31.86 23.60 6.93
C PHE A 515 33.19 23.52 7.71
N ASN A 516 33.14 23.40 9.04
CA ASN A 516 34.35 23.12 9.80
C ASN A 516 34.83 21.70 9.41
N GLU A 517 36.11 21.44 9.62
CA GLU A 517 36.71 20.14 9.25
C GLU A 517 35.99 18.95 9.90
N GLU A 518 35.33 19.12 11.04
CA GLU A 518 34.54 18.09 11.73
C GLU A 518 33.25 17.75 10.97
N MET A 519 32.52 18.73 10.40
CA MET A 519 31.33 18.46 9.57
C MET A 519 31.69 17.78 8.23
N ILE A 520 32.86 18.09 7.68
CA ILE A 520 33.38 17.40 6.48
C ILE A 520 33.73 15.96 6.80
N VAL A 521 34.23 15.66 7.99
CA VAL A 521 34.53 14.29 8.45
C VAL A 521 33.23 13.51 8.66
N GLU A 522 32.19 14.08 9.28
CA GLU A 522 30.88 13.43 9.42
C GLU A 522 30.20 13.17 8.07
N LEU A 523 30.29 14.11 7.12
CA LEU A 523 29.79 13.89 5.75
C LEU A 523 30.63 12.82 5.01
N ASN A 524 31.95 12.84 5.16
CA ASN A 524 32.85 11.87 4.57
C ASN A 524 32.68 10.47 5.17
N ASP A 525 32.41 10.33 6.47
CA ASP A 525 32.11 9.03 7.09
C ASP A 525 30.75 8.47 6.65
N ALA A 526 29.79 9.33 6.29
CA ALA A 526 28.53 8.93 5.69
C ALA A 526 28.67 8.58 4.18
N ILE A 527 29.57 9.28 3.47
CA ILE A 527 29.82 9.10 2.01
C ILE A 527 30.88 8.03 1.74
N LEU A 528 31.87 7.80 2.64
CA LEU A 528 33.00 6.89 2.45
C LEU A 528 32.64 5.38 2.54
N LYS A 529 31.37 5.02 2.52
CA LYS A 529 31.00 3.66 2.12
C LYS A 529 30.95 3.45 0.61
N THR A 530 31.14 4.50 -0.18
CA THR A 530 31.30 4.43 -1.63
C THR A 530 32.58 5.19 -2.02
N THR A 531 33.50 4.46 -2.63
CA THR A 531 34.85 4.85 -3.07
C THR A 531 34.94 6.19 -3.81
N TRP A 532 35.47 7.23 -3.14
CA TRP A 532 36.00 8.43 -3.79
C TRP A 532 37.30 8.84 -3.15
N GLU A 533 38.33 9.07 -3.95
CA GLU A 533 39.62 9.64 -3.52
C GLU A 533 39.50 11.18 -3.44
N VAL A 534 39.89 11.76 -2.31
CA VAL A 534 39.95 13.20 -2.10
C VAL A 534 41.14 13.80 -2.84
N VAL A 535 40.91 14.78 -3.69
CA VAL A 535 41.94 15.50 -4.41
C VAL A 535 42.04 16.97 -3.98
N ASP A 536 43.26 17.47 -3.95
CA ASP A 536 43.77 18.73 -3.42
C ASP A 536 42.90 19.97 -3.61
N ARG A 537 42.79 20.75 -2.54
CA ARG A 537 42.17 22.07 -2.52
C ARG A 537 42.98 23.11 -3.27
N VAL A 538 42.37 23.79 -4.23
CA VAL A 538 42.92 25.04 -4.79
C VAL A 538 42.07 26.19 -4.30
N VAL A 539 42.67 27.10 -3.51
CA VAL A 539 42.05 28.36 -3.09
C VAL A 539 42.51 29.43 -4.08
N ASP A 540 41.55 30.11 -4.72
CA ASP A 540 41.88 31.23 -5.60
C ASP A 540 42.18 32.52 -4.79
N ASN A 541 42.66 33.54 -5.47
CA ASN A 541 43.00 34.83 -4.85
C ASN A 541 41.81 35.63 -4.28
N GLN A 542 40.58 35.06 -4.33
CA GLN A 542 39.37 35.66 -3.76
C GLN A 542 38.76 34.81 -2.61
N GLY A 543 39.41 33.71 -2.21
CA GLY A 543 38.98 32.88 -1.07
C GLY A 543 37.85 31.89 -1.42
N ILE A 544 37.59 31.60 -2.66
CA ILE A 544 36.59 30.64 -3.11
C ILE A 544 37.24 29.27 -3.30
N THR A 545 36.72 28.26 -2.61
CA THR A 545 37.16 26.88 -2.75
C THR A 545 36.42 26.21 -3.92
N MET A 546 37.12 25.80 -4.95
CA MET A 546 36.56 24.97 -6.03
C MET A 546 37.04 23.53 -5.90
N ILE A 547 36.15 22.58 -6.09
CA ILE A 547 36.46 21.16 -6.19
C ILE A 547 36.74 20.86 -7.67
N LYS A 548 37.92 20.30 -7.96
CA LYS A 548 38.30 19.92 -9.31
C LYS A 548 38.33 18.40 -9.41
N GLU A 549 37.59 17.89 -10.36
CA GLU A 549 37.63 16.48 -10.74
C GLU A 549 39.02 16.10 -11.25
N VAL A 550 39.51 14.94 -10.84
CA VAL A 550 40.70 14.32 -11.42
C VAL A 550 40.28 13.00 -12.06
N ASN A 551 40.55 12.89 -13.34
CA ASN A 551 40.33 11.70 -14.18
C ASN A 551 41.07 10.48 -13.66
#